data_b6ce61e3bb4ce3a285e358f2aa416e8f
#
_entry.id   b6ce61e3bb4ce3a285e358f2aa416e8f
#
_cell.length_a   1.000
_cell.length_b   1.000
_cell.length_c   1.000
_cell.angle_alpha   90.00
_cell.angle_beta   90.00
_cell.angle_gamma   90.00
#
_symmetry.space_group_name_H-M   'P 1'
#
loop_
_entity.id
_entity.type
_entity.pdbx_description
1 polymer ?
#
loop_
_entity_poly.entity_id
_entity_poly.type
_entity_poly.pdbx_seq_one_letter_code
_entity_poly.pdbx_strand_id
1 'polypeptide(L)'
;MHTNYNSNPLDAKHYDTQRLRFEFLNENLFKTNGINVVYSHIDRVVALGVCPDNEPLRLDDFIDSKAFGVESFLQRRELGVINLGGVARVKTREATYTLDYLDALYLGMGESDVEFEALDHSQPSALYC
;
A
#
# COMPACT_ATOMS: atom_id res chain seq x y z
N MET A 1 10.72 -2.74 -1.36
CA MET A 1 10.20 -2.05 -0.14
C MET A 1 11.16 -0.93 0.24
N HIS A 2 10.62 0.27 0.46
CA HIS A 2 11.37 1.41 1.01
C HIS A 2 11.15 1.49 2.51
N THR A 3 12.18 1.88 3.29
CA THR A 3 12.07 1.97 4.75
C THR A 3 12.38 3.39 5.21
N ASN A 4 11.43 4.01 5.90
CA ASN A 4 11.61 5.31 6.53
C ASN A 4 11.96 5.12 8.01
N TYR A 5 13.05 5.72 8.43
CA TYR A 5 13.50 5.72 9.83
C TYR A 5 13.03 6.98 10.56
N ASN A 6 12.99 6.90 11.88
CA ASN A 6 12.65 8.06 12.70
C ASN A 6 13.76 9.11 12.64
N SER A 7 13.39 10.35 12.37
CA SER A 7 14.27 11.50 12.51
C SER A 7 14.13 12.08 13.92
N ASN A 8 15.26 12.51 14.50
CA ASN A 8 15.21 13.24 15.77
C ASN A 8 14.53 14.61 15.54
N PRO A 9 13.49 14.99 16.31
CA PRO A 9 12.81 16.28 16.15
C PRO A 9 13.71 17.50 16.30
N LEU A 10 14.77 17.41 17.11
CA LEU A 10 15.72 18.50 17.31
C LEU A 10 16.61 18.70 16.07
N ASP A 11 16.89 17.62 15.33
CA ASP A 11 17.69 17.68 14.11
C ASP A 11 16.81 18.06 12.90
N ALA A 12 15.61 17.50 12.81
CA ALA A 12 14.69 17.72 11.71
C ALA A 12 14.32 19.20 11.49
N LYS A 13 14.24 20.00 12.55
CA LYS A 13 13.99 21.45 12.44
C LYS A 13 15.10 22.23 11.71
N HIS A 14 16.27 21.63 11.52
CA HIS A 14 17.42 22.21 10.81
C HIS A 14 17.61 21.63 9.41
N TYR A 15 16.74 20.70 8.98
CA TYR A 15 16.82 20.11 7.64
C TYR A 15 16.43 21.14 6.58
N ASP A 16 17.18 21.15 5.49
CA ASP A 16 16.77 21.86 4.28
C ASP A 16 15.63 21.12 3.56
N THR A 17 15.09 21.74 2.52
CA THR A 17 13.98 21.18 1.73
C THR A 17 14.34 19.81 1.14
N GLN A 18 15.56 19.62 0.66
CA GLN A 18 16.01 18.37 0.08
C GLN A 18 16.03 17.26 1.12
N ARG A 19 16.54 17.52 2.30
CA ARG A 19 16.58 16.57 3.41
C ARG A 19 15.18 16.23 3.92
N LEU A 20 14.28 17.22 4.05
CA LEU A 20 12.90 17.01 4.44
C LEU A 20 12.16 16.10 3.45
N ARG A 21 12.36 16.34 2.15
CA ARG A 21 11.76 15.48 1.11
C ARG A 21 12.30 14.04 1.20
N PHE A 22 13.59 13.87 1.39
CA PHE A 22 14.20 12.54 1.51
C PHE A 22 13.68 11.75 2.73
N GLU A 23 13.55 12.43 3.87
CA GLU A 23 13.15 11.77 5.13
C GLU A 23 11.64 11.52 5.24
N PHE A 24 10.79 12.39 4.69
CA PHE A 24 9.36 12.39 4.99
C PHE A 24 8.45 12.24 3.77
N LEU A 25 8.95 12.32 2.55
CA LEU A 25 8.13 12.27 1.35
C LEU A 25 8.38 11.00 0.53
N ASN A 26 7.30 10.31 0.19
CA ASN A 26 7.32 9.15 -0.70
C ASN A 26 6.68 9.56 -2.05
N GLU A 27 7.49 10.16 -2.94
CA GLU A 27 7.01 10.73 -4.21
C GLU A 27 6.51 9.68 -5.22
N ASN A 28 7.03 8.45 -5.14
CA ASN A 28 6.77 7.38 -6.10
C ASN A 28 5.92 6.26 -5.51
N LEU A 29 4.95 6.59 -4.66
CA LEU A 29 4.10 5.59 -4.04
C LEU A 29 3.24 4.87 -5.10
N PHE A 30 2.67 5.61 -6.06
CA PHE A 30 1.82 5.08 -7.11
C PHE A 30 2.60 4.86 -8.40
N LYS A 31 2.74 3.60 -8.80
CA LYS A 31 3.43 3.19 -10.03
C LYS A 31 2.60 2.13 -10.74
N THR A 32 2.25 2.39 -11.99
CA THR A 32 1.44 1.50 -12.83
C THR A 32 2.00 0.08 -12.87
N ASN A 33 1.10 -0.91 -12.85
CA ASN A 33 1.40 -2.35 -12.82
C ASN A 33 2.26 -2.77 -11.62
N GLY A 34 2.02 -2.19 -10.45
CA GLY A 34 2.82 -2.56 -9.29
C GLY A 34 2.21 -2.18 -7.95
N ILE A 35 2.80 -2.75 -6.92
CA ILE A 35 2.57 -2.40 -5.53
C ILE A 35 3.88 -1.85 -4.96
N ASN A 36 3.91 -0.56 -4.64
CA ASN A 36 5.01 0.04 -3.91
C ASN A 36 4.74 -0.02 -2.42
N VAL A 37 5.76 -0.45 -1.69
CA VAL A 37 5.68 -0.69 -0.25
C VAL A 37 6.62 0.23 0.48
N VAL A 38 6.09 1.01 1.41
CA VAL A 38 6.86 1.87 2.31
C VAL A 38 6.62 1.42 3.74
N TYR A 39 7.65 0.95 4.41
CA TYR A 39 7.62 0.67 5.83
C TYR A 39 8.12 1.88 6.62
N SER A 40 7.31 2.40 7.50
CA SER A 40 7.70 3.47 8.41
C SER A 40 7.94 2.95 9.81
N HIS A 41 9.11 3.26 10.37
CA HIS A 41 9.39 3.02 11.79
C HIS A 41 8.61 3.97 12.72
N ILE A 42 8.05 5.05 12.17
CA ILE A 42 7.11 5.90 12.89
C ILE A 42 5.79 5.12 12.96
N ASP A 43 5.37 4.77 14.16
CA ASP A 43 4.17 3.98 14.47
C ASP A 43 4.09 2.58 13.81
N ARG A 44 5.17 2.12 13.17
CA ARG A 44 5.27 0.81 12.49
C ARG A 44 4.18 0.59 11.44
N VAL A 45 3.87 1.63 10.70
CA VAL A 45 2.87 1.60 9.63
C VAL A 45 3.52 1.16 8.33
N VAL A 46 2.79 0.38 7.54
CA VAL A 46 3.14 0.08 6.15
C VAL A 46 2.16 0.82 5.25
N ALA A 47 2.66 1.68 4.39
CA ALA A 47 1.85 2.35 3.37
C ALA A 47 2.08 1.68 2.01
N LEU A 48 1.01 1.43 1.27
CA LEU A 48 1.06 0.83 -0.05
C LEU A 48 0.41 1.75 -1.08
N GLY A 49 1.06 1.88 -2.22
CA GLY A 49 0.42 2.39 -3.44
C GLY A 49 0.23 1.23 -4.41
N VAL A 50 -1.01 0.91 -4.73
CA VAL A 50 -1.40 -0.22 -5.56
C VAL A 50 -2.04 0.29 -6.83
N CYS A 51 -1.43 -0.01 -7.99
CA CYS A 51 -1.90 0.46 -9.29
C CYS A 51 -2.00 -0.70 -10.28
N PRO A 52 -3.03 -1.56 -10.17
CA PRO A 52 -3.28 -2.59 -11.17
C PRO A 52 -3.68 -1.95 -12.50
N ASP A 53 -3.34 -2.58 -13.59
CA ASP A 53 -3.72 -2.15 -14.94
C ASP A 53 -4.17 -3.36 -15.77
N ASN A 54 -3.27 -4.05 -16.44
CA ASN A 54 -3.63 -5.14 -17.35
C ASN A 54 -3.84 -6.49 -16.65
N GLU A 55 -3.17 -6.70 -15.52
CA GLU A 55 -3.23 -7.93 -14.75
C GLU A 55 -3.49 -7.65 -13.28
N PRO A 56 -4.18 -8.57 -12.60
CA PRO A 56 -4.35 -8.48 -11.15
C PRO A 56 -3.00 -8.53 -10.41
N LEU A 57 -2.90 -7.78 -9.32
CA LEU A 57 -1.72 -7.73 -8.47
C LEU A 57 -2.01 -8.43 -7.14
N ARG A 58 -1.24 -9.46 -6.82
CA ARG A 58 -1.33 -10.16 -5.53
C ARG A 58 -0.45 -9.48 -4.49
N LEU A 59 -1.01 -9.19 -3.33
CA LEU A 59 -0.32 -8.46 -2.26
C LEU A 59 0.98 -9.16 -1.83
N ASP A 60 0.92 -10.45 -1.58
CA ASP A 60 2.06 -11.23 -1.07
C ASP A 60 3.20 -11.42 -2.08
N ASP A 61 2.98 -11.14 -3.37
CA ASP A 61 4.05 -11.18 -4.39
C ASP A 61 4.98 -9.95 -4.31
N PHE A 62 4.52 -8.86 -3.69
CA PHE A 62 5.25 -7.59 -3.57
C PHE A 62 5.83 -7.33 -2.18
N ILE A 63 5.44 -8.15 -1.20
CA ILE A 63 5.86 -7.99 0.20
C ILE A 63 6.60 -9.24 0.65
N ASP A 64 7.83 -9.08 1.12
CA ASP A 64 8.55 -10.16 1.78
C ASP A 64 7.96 -10.42 3.19
N SER A 65 6.95 -11.28 3.25
CA SER A 65 6.26 -11.64 4.48
C SER A 65 7.20 -12.24 5.53
N LYS A 66 8.29 -12.89 5.10
CA LYS A 66 9.32 -13.46 6.00
C LYS A 66 10.09 -12.36 6.74
N ALA A 67 10.33 -11.21 6.11
CA ALA A 67 10.95 -10.07 6.76
C ALA A 67 10.11 -9.54 7.94
N PHE A 68 8.79 -9.82 7.92
CA PHE A 68 7.86 -9.50 9.00
C PHE A 68 7.60 -10.67 9.96
N GLY A 69 8.25 -11.82 9.76
CA GLY A 69 8.09 -13.00 10.60
C GLY A 69 6.72 -13.67 10.48
N VAL A 70 6.09 -13.61 9.32
CA VAL A 70 4.76 -14.16 9.02
C VAL A 70 4.77 -14.96 7.71
N GLU A 71 3.78 -15.83 7.51
CA GLU A 71 3.61 -16.60 6.26
C GLU A 71 2.88 -15.79 5.19
N SER A 72 1.87 -15.01 5.57
CA SER A 72 1.18 -14.03 4.73
C SER A 72 1.17 -12.66 5.40
N PHE A 73 1.12 -11.58 4.63
CA PHE A 73 1.30 -10.23 5.16
C PHE A 73 0.23 -9.84 6.19
N LEU A 74 -1.02 -10.22 5.97
CA LEU A 74 -2.13 -9.91 6.88
C LEU A 74 -2.32 -10.94 8.01
N GLN A 75 -1.45 -11.93 8.16
CA GLN A 75 -1.56 -12.91 9.25
C GLN A 75 -1.65 -12.25 10.64
N ARG A 76 -0.98 -11.11 10.83
CA ARG A 76 -0.94 -10.33 12.08
C ARG A 76 -1.16 -8.83 11.85
N ARG A 77 -1.76 -8.46 10.73
CA ARG A 77 -2.01 -7.08 10.34
C ARG A 77 -3.41 -6.92 9.79
N GLU A 78 -3.88 -5.71 9.81
CA GLU A 78 -5.10 -5.25 9.19
C GLU A 78 -4.75 -4.37 8.00
N LEU A 79 -5.64 -4.27 7.02
CA LEU A 79 -5.45 -3.45 5.84
C LEU A 79 -6.64 -2.53 5.62
N GLY A 80 -6.39 -1.23 5.62
CA GLY A 80 -7.32 -0.25 5.09
C GLY A 80 -7.01 0.02 3.62
N VAL A 81 -8.01 0.08 2.78
CA VAL A 81 -7.88 0.39 1.34
C VAL A 81 -8.77 1.58 1.02
N ILE A 82 -8.23 2.59 0.34
CA ILE A 82 -8.99 3.73 -0.19
C ILE A 82 -8.76 3.79 -1.69
N ASN A 83 -9.83 3.74 -2.48
CA ASN A 83 -9.71 3.88 -3.94
C ASN A 83 -9.63 5.36 -4.34
N LEU A 84 -8.51 5.76 -4.93
CA LEU A 84 -8.24 7.12 -5.41
C LEU A 84 -8.29 7.24 -6.95
N GLY A 85 -8.64 6.16 -7.64
CA GLY A 85 -8.61 6.09 -9.10
C GLY A 85 -9.89 5.51 -9.71
N GLY A 86 -9.75 4.88 -10.86
CA GLY A 86 -10.83 4.16 -11.55
C GLY A 86 -11.38 3.00 -10.71
N VAL A 87 -12.55 2.50 -11.10
CA VAL A 87 -13.20 1.38 -10.42
C VAL A 87 -12.27 0.19 -10.31
N ALA A 88 -12.12 -0.34 -9.11
CA ALA A 88 -11.22 -1.44 -8.81
C ALA A 88 -11.93 -2.56 -8.04
N ARG A 89 -11.39 -3.75 -8.15
CA ARG A 89 -11.82 -4.91 -7.38
C ARG A 89 -10.74 -5.32 -6.39
N VAL A 90 -11.16 -5.59 -5.17
CA VAL A 90 -10.30 -6.23 -4.15
C VAL A 90 -10.90 -7.59 -3.84
N LYS A 91 -10.09 -8.62 -3.96
CA LYS A 91 -10.49 -10.00 -3.76
C LYS A 91 -9.67 -10.62 -2.64
N THR A 92 -10.31 -11.35 -1.76
CA THR A 92 -9.68 -12.15 -0.72
C THR A 92 -10.04 -13.63 -0.93
N ARG A 93 -9.53 -14.51 -0.09
CA ARG A 93 -9.92 -15.92 -0.12
C ARG A 93 -11.45 -16.10 0.03
N GLU A 94 -12.10 -15.27 0.83
CA GLU A 94 -13.49 -15.47 1.24
C GLU A 94 -14.49 -14.56 0.52
N ALA A 95 -14.04 -13.39 0.02
CA ALA A 95 -14.94 -12.38 -0.52
C ALA A 95 -14.33 -11.57 -1.66
N THR A 96 -15.21 -10.89 -2.39
CA THR A 96 -14.84 -9.99 -3.48
C THR A 96 -15.59 -8.66 -3.29
N TYR A 97 -14.85 -7.56 -3.36
CA TYR A 97 -15.35 -6.20 -3.15
C TYR A 97 -15.08 -5.35 -4.38
N THR A 98 -16.06 -4.59 -4.81
CA THR A 98 -15.89 -3.57 -5.87
C THR A 98 -15.86 -2.20 -5.20
N LEU A 99 -14.85 -1.41 -5.52
CA LEU A 99 -14.64 -0.08 -4.95
C LEU A 99 -14.75 0.96 -6.06
N ASP A 100 -15.73 1.84 -5.92
CA ASP A 100 -15.82 3.06 -6.72
C ASP A 100 -14.83 4.12 -6.20
N TYR A 101 -14.71 5.23 -6.92
CA TYR A 101 -13.85 6.35 -6.51
C TYR A 101 -14.20 6.86 -5.11
N LEU A 102 -13.21 6.94 -4.23
CA LEU A 102 -13.29 7.32 -2.82
C LEU A 102 -14.00 6.31 -1.90
N ASP A 103 -14.35 5.13 -2.40
CA ASP A 103 -14.75 4.05 -1.50
C ASP A 103 -13.57 3.57 -0.64
N ALA A 104 -13.91 3.13 0.56
CA ALA A 104 -12.95 2.56 1.50
C ALA A 104 -13.36 1.14 1.92
N LEU A 105 -12.37 0.27 2.06
CA LEU A 105 -12.52 -1.11 2.51
C LEU A 105 -11.60 -1.37 3.69
N TYR A 106 -12.09 -2.11 4.67
CA TYR A 106 -11.28 -2.62 5.76
C TYR A 106 -11.22 -4.16 5.67
N LEU A 107 -10.00 -4.68 5.66
CA LEU A 107 -9.72 -6.10 5.74
C LEU A 107 -9.12 -6.42 7.11
N GLY A 108 -9.75 -7.32 7.83
CA GLY A 108 -9.34 -7.73 9.17
C GLY A 108 -8.07 -8.57 9.18
N MET A 109 -7.51 -8.74 10.36
CA MET A 109 -6.38 -9.61 10.60
C MET A 109 -6.72 -11.07 10.25
N GLY A 110 -5.80 -11.75 9.57
CA GLY A 110 -5.95 -13.14 9.14
C GLY A 110 -6.49 -13.32 7.71
N GLU A 111 -6.92 -12.24 7.05
CA GLU A 111 -7.26 -12.30 5.62
C GLU A 111 -6.05 -12.76 4.78
N SER A 112 -6.33 -13.46 3.69
CA SER A 112 -5.30 -14.00 2.81
C SER A 112 -5.69 -13.95 1.34
N ASP A 113 -4.73 -14.22 0.47
CA ASP A 113 -4.91 -14.22 -0.99
C ASP A 113 -5.49 -12.89 -1.52
N VAL A 114 -5.02 -11.77 -0.93
CA VAL A 114 -5.48 -10.44 -1.33
C VAL A 114 -4.95 -10.10 -2.72
N GLU A 115 -5.88 -9.81 -3.62
CA GLU A 115 -5.63 -9.49 -5.03
C GLU A 115 -6.36 -8.20 -5.40
N PHE A 116 -5.71 -7.35 -6.18
CA PHE A 116 -6.23 -6.08 -6.67
C PHE A 116 -6.33 -6.11 -8.18
N GLU A 117 -7.46 -5.70 -8.73
CA GLU A 117 -7.74 -5.71 -10.17
C GLU A 117 -8.37 -4.38 -10.61
N ALA A 118 -7.92 -3.83 -11.73
CA ALA A 118 -8.58 -2.70 -12.39
C ALA A 118 -9.81 -3.21 -13.16
N LEU A 119 -10.94 -2.57 -12.96
CA LEU A 119 -12.18 -2.88 -13.71
C LEU A 119 -12.46 -1.88 -14.82
N ASP A 120 -11.92 -0.68 -14.73
CA ASP A 120 -12.06 0.36 -15.74
C ASP A 120 -10.68 0.76 -16.27
N HIS A 121 -10.33 0.23 -17.43
CA HIS A 121 -9.05 0.53 -18.08
C HIS A 121 -9.03 1.92 -18.78
N SER A 122 -10.14 2.65 -18.79
CA SER A 122 -10.19 4.03 -19.29
C SER A 122 -9.64 5.04 -18.28
N GLN A 123 -9.53 4.65 -17.01
CA GLN A 123 -9.01 5.49 -15.94
C GLN A 123 -7.94 4.71 -15.14
N PRO A 124 -6.81 5.35 -14.80
CA PRO A 124 -5.79 4.71 -14.00
C PRO A 124 -6.34 4.28 -12.64
N SER A 125 -6.07 3.03 -12.24
CA SER A 125 -6.36 2.56 -10.88
C SER A 125 -5.29 3.07 -9.93
N ALA A 126 -5.70 3.53 -8.75
CA ALA A 126 -4.83 3.95 -7.68
C ALA A 126 -5.49 3.66 -6.34
N LEU A 127 -4.98 2.67 -5.62
CA LEU A 127 -5.47 2.30 -4.31
C LEU A 127 -4.39 2.65 -3.27
N TYR A 128 -4.75 3.43 -2.29
CA TYR A 128 -3.91 3.69 -1.12
C TYR A 128 -4.28 2.70 0.00
N CYS A 129 -3.28 2.03 0.52
CA CYS A 129 -3.49 1.05 1.58
C CYS A 129 -2.52 1.28 2.75
#